data_b046c0b45eda3cc324f604f1567de43c
#
_entry.id   b046c0b45eda3cc324f604f1567de43c
#
_cell.length_a   1.000
_cell.length_b   1.000
_cell.length_c   1.000
_cell.angle_alpha   90.00
_cell.angle_beta   90.00
_cell.angle_gamma   90.00
#
_symmetry.space_group_name_H-M   'P 1'
#
loop_
_entity.id
_entity.type
_entity.pdbx_description
1 polymer ?
#
loop_
_entity_poly.entity_id
_entity_poly.type
_entity_poly.pdbx_seq_one_letter_code
_entity_poly.pdbx_strand_id
1 'polypeptide(L)'
;MFVPDYELSTEKARQALPGQLAFKDAVHNVSRVSLLPAAMNPAMLATGQHQNANALLFAATQDRLHQPYRAPLMEPSWALIEKLRSHGFASMVSGAGPCVLVLHHGDAHEQLEQLASEELASGHWRVLHLGVDTKGVQVERV
;
A
#
# COMPACT_ATOMS: atom_id res chain seq x y z
N MET A 1 -7.84 2.44 2.95
CA MET A 1 -7.63 2.47 1.50
C MET A 1 -8.23 3.75 0.95
N PHE A 2 -7.48 4.52 0.17
CA PHE A 2 -7.97 5.71 -0.53
C PHE A 2 -8.34 5.34 -1.97
N VAL A 3 -9.52 5.77 -2.39
CA VAL A 3 -10.11 5.43 -3.69
C VAL A 3 -10.41 6.72 -4.44
N PRO A 4 -9.66 7.05 -5.49
CA PRO A 4 -9.98 8.19 -6.35
C PRO A 4 -11.19 7.90 -7.26
N ASP A 5 -11.75 8.93 -7.85
CA ASP A 5 -12.86 8.84 -8.80
C ASP A 5 -12.44 8.65 -10.26
N TYR A 6 -11.12 8.68 -10.52
CA TYR A 6 -10.59 8.39 -11.86
C TYR A 6 -10.15 6.92 -12.00
N GLU A 7 -10.13 6.45 -13.22
CA GLU A 7 -9.78 5.08 -13.56
C GLU A 7 -8.41 4.98 -14.25
N LEU A 8 -7.70 3.89 -14.00
CA LEU A 8 -6.49 3.51 -14.71
C LEU A 8 -6.70 2.14 -15.36
N SER A 9 -6.54 2.09 -16.68
CA SER A 9 -6.57 0.81 -17.40
C SER A 9 -5.47 -0.12 -16.91
N THR A 10 -5.86 -1.33 -16.53
CA THR A 10 -4.90 -2.39 -16.11
C THR A 10 -3.94 -2.73 -17.25
N GLU A 11 -4.40 -2.66 -18.50
CA GLU A 11 -3.55 -2.90 -19.66
C GLU A 11 -2.48 -1.83 -19.81
N LYS A 12 -2.84 -0.53 -19.71
CA LYS A 12 -1.88 0.58 -19.71
C LYS A 12 -0.88 0.45 -18.56
N ALA A 13 -1.37 0.10 -17.36
CA ALA A 13 -0.51 -0.11 -16.20
C ALA A 13 0.49 -1.28 -16.39
N ARG A 14 0.12 -2.32 -17.16
CA ARG A 14 1.04 -3.41 -17.53
C ARG A 14 2.03 -2.98 -18.60
N GLN A 15 1.60 -2.23 -19.60
CA GLN A 15 2.45 -1.74 -20.69
C GLN A 15 3.54 -0.76 -20.20
N ALA A 16 3.30 -0.08 -19.07
CA ALA A 16 4.29 0.79 -18.45
C ALA A 16 5.49 0.05 -17.84
N LEU A 17 5.37 -1.26 -17.64
CA LEU A 17 6.45 -2.05 -17.04
C LEU A 17 7.57 -2.30 -18.04
N PRO A 18 8.86 -2.17 -17.62
CA PRO A 18 9.98 -2.42 -18.51
C PRO A 18 10.11 -3.91 -18.85
N GLY A 19 10.55 -4.21 -20.06
CA GLY A 19 10.82 -5.59 -20.50
C GLY A 19 12.03 -6.22 -19.81
N GLN A 20 12.90 -5.43 -19.17
CA GLN A 20 14.08 -5.88 -18.43
C GLN A 20 14.24 -5.03 -17.17
N LEU A 21 14.72 -5.66 -16.11
CA LEU A 21 14.96 -5.02 -14.81
C LEU A 21 16.42 -5.21 -14.39
N ALA A 22 16.94 -4.22 -13.66
CA ALA A 22 18.26 -4.38 -13.07
C ALA A 22 18.22 -5.48 -11.98
N PHE A 23 19.19 -6.37 -11.98
CA PHE A 23 19.30 -7.47 -10.99
C PHE A 23 19.22 -6.95 -9.54
N LYS A 24 19.87 -5.81 -9.25
CA LYS A 24 19.83 -5.18 -7.92
C LYS A 24 18.40 -4.81 -7.47
N ASP A 25 17.52 -4.41 -8.40
CA ASP A 25 16.14 -4.04 -8.07
C ASP A 25 15.27 -5.27 -7.85
N ALA A 26 15.52 -6.36 -8.59
CA ALA A 26 14.89 -7.64 -8.30
C ALA A 26 15.30 -8.18 -6.91
N VAL A 27 16.59 -8.15 -6.56
CA VAL A 27 17.09 -8.54 -5.23
C VAL A 27 16.47 -7.66 -4.14
N HIS A 28 16.38 -6.33 -4.37
CA HIS A 28 15.71 -5.42 -3.44
C HIS A 28 14.28 -5.87 -3.16
N ASN A 29 13.45 -6.07 -4.18
CA ASN A 29 12.05 -6.45 -3.99
C ASN A 29 11.88 -7.81 -3.30
N VAL A 30 12.69 -8.82 -3.66
CA VAL A 30 12.67 -10.12 -2.99
C VAL A 30 12.99 -9.97 -1.51
N SER A 31 14.01 -9.17 -1.17
CA SER A 31 14.38 -8.91 0.22
C SER A 31 13.28 -8.16 1.00
N ARG A 32 12.52 -7.28 0.34
CA ARG A 32 11.42 -6.53 0.97
C ARG A 32 10.20 -7.42 1.20
N VAL A 33 9.75 -8.14 0.18
CA VAL A 33 8.56 -9.00 0.33
C VAL A 33 8.76 -10.11 1.36
N SER A 34 9.99 -10.59 1.57
CA SER A 34 10.28 -11.60 2.60
C SER A 34 10.04 -11.10 4.05
N LEU A 35 9.98 -9.78 4.27
CA LEU A 35 9.65 -9.20 5.57
C LEU A 35 8.14 -9.19 5.85
N LEU A 36 7.31 -9.29 4.81
CA LEU A 36 5.85 -9.11 4.95
C LEU A 36 5.19 -10.14 5.88
N PRO A 37 5.52 -11.46 5.80
CA PRO A 37 4.96 -12.44 6.73
C PRO A 37 5.29 -12.14 8.20
N ALA A 38 6.51 -11.66 8.46
CA ALA A 38 6.91 -11.27 9.82
C ALA A 38 6.17 -10.00 10.27
N ALA A 39 6.05 -9.00 9.40
CA ALA A 39 5.36 -7.75 9.68
C ALA A 39 3.85 -7.93 9.94
N MET A 40 3.24 -8.96 9.35
CA MET A 40 1.82 -9.29 9.52
C MET A 40 1.55 -10.38 10.56
N ASN A 41 2.58 -10.85 11.28
CA ASN A 41 2.41 -11.91 12.26
C ASN A 41 1.68 -11.40 13.51
N PRO A 42 0.51 -12.00 13.87
CA PRO A 42 -0.24 -11.60 15.06
C PRO A 42 0.54 -11.70 16.39
N ALA A 43 1.52 -12.60 16.49
CA ALA A 43 2.36 -12.72 17.67
C ALA A 43 3.23 -11.48 17.92
N MET A 44 3.64 -10.77 16.88
CA MET A 44 4.35 -9.48 17.02
C MET A 44 3.44 -8.37 17.56
N LEU A 45 2.14 -8.46 17.28
CA LEU A 45 1.14 -7.51 17.78
C LEU A 45 0.82 -7.75 19.26
N ALA A 46 0.77 -9.02 19.69
CA ALA A 46 0.50 -9.40 21.06
C ALA A 46 1.58 -8.92 22.05
N THR A 47 2.79 -8.65 21.59
CA THR A 47 3.90 -8.17 22.43
C THR A 47 3.91 -6.64 22.63
N GLY A 48 2.93 -5.92 22.08
CA GLY A 48 2.88 -4.44 22.15
C GLY A 48 3.92 -3.73 21.30
N GLN A 49 4.61 -4.44 20.40
CA GLN A 49 5.66 -3.89 19.53
C GLN A 49 5.09 -3.31 18.21
N HIS A 50 3.98 -2.57 18.29
CA HIS A 50 3.34 -1.99 17.10
C HIS A 50 4.26 -1.10 16.26
N GLN A 51 5.15 -0.34 16.92
CA GLN A 51 6.10 0.51 16.21
C GLN A 51 7.08 -0.29 15.36
N ASN A 52 7.59 -1.41 15.88
CA ASN A 52 8.48 -2.30 15.13
C ASN A 52 7.74 -2.98 13.97
N ALA A 53 6.49 -3.39 14.20
CA ALA A 53 5.64 -3.97 13.14
C ALA A 53 5.35 -2.96 12.02
N ASN A 54 5.05 -1.69 12.33
CA ASN A 54 4.85 -0.64 11.35
C ASN A 54 6.13 -0.31 10.58
N ALA A 55 7.29 -0.29 11.23
CA ALA A 55 8.58 -0.13 10.56
C ALA A 55 8.87 -1.29 9.59
N LEU A 56 8.52 -2.52 9.96
CA LEU A 56 8.62 -3.68 9.07
C LEU A 56 7.67 -3.59 7.90
N LEU A 57 6.40 -3.20 8.10
CA LEU A 57 5.44 -2.95 7.02
C LEU A 57 5.96 -1.89 6.05
N PHE A 58 6.48 -0.79 6.58
CA PHE A 58 7.05 0.28 5.78
C PHE A 58 8.22 -0.21 4.91
N ALA A 59 9.11 -1.02 5.48
CA ALA A 59 10.22 -1.63 4.75
C ALA A 59 9.74 -2.67 3.74
N ALA A 60 8.81 -3.56 4.14
CA ALA A 60 8.28 -4.65 3.32
C ALA A 60 7.54 -4.18 2.07
N THR A 61 6.98 -2.97 2.11
CA THR A 61 6.17 -2.39 1.03
C THR A 61 6.95 -1.46 0.10
N GLN A 62 8.28 -1.41 0.23
CA GLN A 62 9.13 -0.72 -0.74
C GLN A 62 9.19 -1.51 -2.04
N ASP A 63 9.04 -0.81 -3.16
CA ASP A 63 9.02 -1.43 -4.49
C ASP A 63 9.89 -0.67 -5.49
N ARG A 64 10.59 -1.42 -6.33
CA ARG A 64 11.41 -0.94 -7.46
C ARG A 64 11.05 -1.63 -8.77
N LEU A 65 10.04 -2.53 -8.75
CA LEU A 65 9.72 -3.35 -9.92
C LEU A 65 8.53 -2.84 -10.71
N HIS A 66 7.56 -2.17 -10.05
CA HIS A 66 6.37 -1.74 -10.77
C HIS A 66 5.87 -0.34 -10.40
N GLN A 67 5.83 0.06 -9.13
CA GLN A 67 5.24 1.34 -8.72
C GLN A 67 5.91 2.55 -9.38
N PRO A 68 7.25 2.67 -9.43
CA PRO A 68 7.91 3.81 -10.06
C PRO A 68 7.59 3.95 -11.54
N TYR A 69 7.39 2.82 -12.24
CA TYR A 69 7.05 2.83 -13.68
C TYR A 69 5.59 3.18 -13.94
N ARG A 70 4.71 2.93 -12.98
CA ARG A 70 3.28 3.27 -13.06
C ARG A 70 2.96 4.66 -12.54
N ALA A 71 3.81 5.24 -11.71
CA ALA A 71 3.62 6.55 -11.09
C ALA A 71 3.19 7.65 -12.09
N PRO A 72 3.81 7.78 -13.29
CA PRO A 72 3.39 8.79 -14.27
C PRO A 72 1.97 8.61 -14.83
N LEU A 73 1.37 7.42 -14.67
CA LEU A 73 0.00 7.15 -15.11
C LEU A 73 -1.06 7.49 -14.06
N MET A 74 -0.63 7.78 -12.84
CA MET A 74 -1.51 8.03 -11.69
C MET A 74 -0.91 9.09 -10.76
N GLU A 75 -0.49 10.22 -11.31
CA GLU A 75 0.21 11.28 -10.56
C GLU A 75 -0.47 11.68 -9.24
N PRO A 76 -1.82 11.87 -9.15
CA PRO A 76 -2.45 12.21 -7.88
C PRO A 76 -2.31 11.12 -6.81
N SER A 77 -2.46 9.84 -7.22
CA SER A 77 -2.28 8.70 -6.30
C SER A 77 -0.81 8.56 -5.87
N TRP A 78 0.12 8.80 -6.78
CA TRP A 78 1.55 8.74 -6.45
C TRP A 78 1.94 9.84 -5.46
N ALA A 79 1.47 11.08 -5.66
CA ALA A 79 1.70 12.18 -4.74
C ALA A 79 1.17 11.86 -3.33
N LEU A 80 -0.03 11.26 -3.22
CA LEU A 80 -0.57 10.81 -1.94
C LEU A 80 0.28 9.70 -1.32
N ILE A 81 0.75 8.73 -2.11
CA ILE A 81 1.65 7.66 -1.62
C ILE A 81 2.92 8.27 -1.04
N GLU A 82 3.59 9.18 -1.77
CA GLU A 82 4.81 9.83 -1.31
C GLU A 82 4.59 10.65 -0.04
N LYS A 83 3.49 11.42 0.02
CA LYS A 83 3.07 12.18 1.20
C LYS A 83 2.89 11.28 2.42
N LEU A 84 2.14 10.20 2.30
CA LEU A 84 1.92 9.26 3.41
C LEU A 84 3.21 8.52 3.80
N ARG A 85 4.04 8.14 2.83
CA ARG A 85 5.34 7.52 3.12
C ARG A 85 6.31 8.46 3.81
N SER A 86 6.33 9.75 3.48
CA SER A 86 7.16 10.74 4.17
C SER A 86 6.80 10.89 5.66
N HIS A 87 5.56 10.50 6.04
CA HIS A 87 5.10 10.46 7.42
C HIS A 87 5.20 9.06 8.06
N GLY A 88 5.92 8.13 7.43
CA GLY A 88 6.21 6.81 7.99
C GLY A 88 5.14 5.74 7.76
N PHE A 89 4.09 6.03 6.99
CA PHE A 89 3.06 5.04 6.66
C PHE A 89 3.47 4.11 5.51
N ALA A 90 3.18 2.82 5.66
CA ALA A 90 3.37 1.81 4.63
C ALA A 90 2.30 1.96 3.54
N SER A 91 2.45 2.99 2.70
CA SER A 91 1.56 3.34 1.61
C SER A 91 2.08 2.83 0.28
N MET A 92 1.18 2.30 -0.56
CA MET A 92 1.50 1.68 -1.84
C MET A 92 0.31 1.66 -2.79
N VAL A 93 0.58 1.39 -4.05
CA VAL A 93 -0.47 1.15 -5.06
C VAL A 93 -1.22 -0.14 -4.74
N SER A 94 -2.54 -0.09 -4.76
CA SER A 94 -3.40 -1.28 -4.66
C SER A 94 -3.60 -1.91 -6.05
N GLY A 95 -3.05 -3.10 -6.27
CA GLY A 95 -3.15 -3.82 -7.55
C GLY A 95 -2.48 -3.07 -8.70
N ALA A 96 -3.23 -2.76 -9.76
CA ALA A 96 -2.74 -1.98 -10.90
C ALA A 96 -2.77 -0.46 -10.63
N GLY A 97 -3.45 -0.01 -9.59
CA GLY A 97 -3.82 1.36 -9.32
C GLY A 97 -5.22 1.70 -9.89
N PRO A 98 -5.70 2.93 -9.73
CA PRO A 98 -5.08 4.06 -9.05
C PRO A 98 -5.32 4.10 -7.53
N CYS A 99 -6.00 3.12 -6.94
CA CYS A 99 -6.26 3.09 -5.49
C CYS A 99 -4.95 3.02 -4.69
N VAL A 100 -4.95 3.70 -3.53
CA VAL A 100 -3.82 3.74 -2.60
C VAL A 100 -4.16 2.91 -1.37
N LEU A 101 -3.36 1.86 -1.11
CA LEU A 101 -3.46 1.04 0.08
C LEU A 101 -2.48 1.53 1.13
N VAL A 102 -2.93 1.61 2.38
CA VAL A 102 -2.07 1.85 3.55
C VAL A 102 -2.25 0.69 4.50
N LEU A 103 -1.14 0.07 4.87
CA LEU A 103 -1.10 -0.97 5.90
C LEU A 103 -0.49 -0.40 7.18
N HIS A 104 -1.16 -0.60 8.31
CA HIS A 104 -0.62 -0.22 9.61
C HIS A 104 -1.23 -1.05 10.73
N HIS A 105 -0.53 -1.13 11.85
CA HIS A 105 -1.00 -1.68 13.09
C HIS A 105 -1.39 -0.56 14.05
N GLY A 106 -2.46 -0.78 14.81
CA GLY A 106 -3.05 0.22 15.68
C GLY A 106 -4.02 1.13 14.93
N ASP A 107 -4.57 2.10 15.66
CA ASP A 107 -5.48 3.10 15.10
C ASP A 107 -4.70 4.31 14.59
N ALA A 108 -4.84 4.61 13.32
CA ALA A 108 -4.26 5.78 12.67
C ALA A 108 -5.28 6.46 11.72
N HIS A 109 -6.57 6.17 11.88
CA HIS A 109 -7.59 6.66 10.96
C HIS A 109 -7.60 8.17 10.89
N GLU A 110 -7.70 8.84 12.03
CA GLU A 110 -7.72 10.31 12.11
C GLU A 110 -6.45 10.94 11.52
N GLN A 111 -5.28 10.39 11.84
CA GLN A 111 -4.01 10.89 11.31
C GLN A 111 -3.93 10.73 9.78
N LEU A 112 -4.37 9.58 9.25
CA LEU A 112 -4.40 9.34 7.81
C LEU A 112 -5.37 10.27 7.07
N GLU A 113 -6.56 10.51 7.64
CA GLU A 113 -7.53 11.45 7.08
C GLU A 113 -7.03 12.89 7.15
N GLN A 114 -6.36 13.27 8.23
CA GLN A 114 -5.75 14.59 8.36
C GLN A 114 -4.66 14.82 7.30
N LEU A 115 -3.79 13.82 7.08
CA LEU A 115 -2.76 13.89 6.06
C LEU A 115 -3.34 13.95 4.64
N ALA A 116 -4.47 13.28 4.39
CA ALA A 116 -5.15 13.26 3.10
C ALA A 116 -6.32 14.27 3.03
N SER A 117 -6.35 15.28 3.91
CA SER A 117 -7.49 16.20 4.04
C SER A 117 -7.79 16.99 2.77
N GLU A 118 -6.76 17.38 2.03
CA GLU A 118 -6.92 18.09 0.76
C GLU A 118 -7.56 17.19 -0.31
N GLU A 119 -7.08 15.96 -0.42
CA GLU A 119 -7.61 14.96 -1.34
C GLU A 119 -9.07 14.64 -1.00
N LEU A 120 -9.38 14.41 0.27
CA LEU A 120 -10.75 14.13 0.73
C LEU A 120 -11.68 15.33 0.55
N ALA A 121 -11.23 16.54 0.86
CA ALA A 121 -12.01 17.76 0.69
C ALA A 121 -12.29 18.11 -0.79
N SER A 122 -11.48 17.61 -1.74
CA SER A 122 -11.70 17.82 -3.16
C SER A 122 -13.00 17.19 -3.69
N GLY A 123 -13.55 16.21 -2.96
CA GLY A 123 -14.70 15.42 -3.39
C GLY A 123 -14.36 14.32 -4.42
N HIS A 124 -13.11 14.25 -4.90
CA HIS A 124 -12.63 13.27 -5.86
C HIS A 124 -12.04 12.01 -5.22
N TRP A 125 -12.03 11.96 -3.88
CA TRP A 125 -11.47 10.85 -3.13
C TRP A 125 -12.41 10.41 -2.02
N ARG A 126 -12.39 9.12 -1.76
CA ARG A 126 -13.02 8.53 -0.57
C ARG A 126 -12.03 7.65 0.17
N VAL A 127 -12.17 7.54 1.48
CA VAL A 127 -11.39 6.63 2.31
C VAL A 127 -12.27 5.46 2.76
N LEU A 128 -11.67 4.26 2.76
CA LEU A 128 -12.29 3.05 3.28
C LEU A 128 -11.40 2.51 4.40
N HIS A 129 -11.95 2.39 5.60
CA HIS A 129 -11.30 1.74 6.74
C HIS A 129 -11.69 0.24 6.72
N LEU A 130 -10.72 -0.59 6.38
CA LEU A 130 -10.91 -2.03 6.17
C LEU A 130 -10.12 -2.81 7.22
N GLY A 131 -10.79 -3.72 7.91
CA GLY A 131 -10.14 -4.70 8.76
C GLY A 131 -9.51 -5.82 7.93
N VAL A 132 -8.43 -6.42 8.47
CA VAL A 132 -7.85 -7.63 7.87
C VAL A 132 -8.73 -8.83 8.24
N ASP A 133 -9.15 -9.62 7.24
CA ASP A 133 -9.85 -10.87 7.48
C ASP A 133 -8.86 -11.91 8.03
N THR A 134 -9.13 -12.38 9.24
CA THR A 134 -8.32 -13.39 9.93
C THR A 134 -8.90 -14.78 9.87
N LYS A 135 -10.11 -14.95 9.31
CA LYS A 135 -10.79 -16.25 9.23
C LYS A 135 -10.46 -17.01 7.93
N GLY A 136 -10.10 -16.28 6.89
CA GLY A 136 -9.84 -16.85 5.58
C GLY A 136 -11.10 -17.36 4.87
N VAL A 137 -10.90 -18.27 3.91
CA VAL A 137 -12.01 -18.82 3.12
C VAL A 137 -12.92 -19.69 3.97
N GLN A 138 -14.22 -19.38 3.95
CA GLN A 138 -15.27 -20.19 4.56
C GLN A 138 -16.13 -20.81 3.46
N VAL A 139 -16.36 -22.12 3.54
CA VAL A 139 -17.21 -22.86 2.60
C VAL A 139 -18.39 -23.44 3.37
N GLU A 140 -19.59 -22.97 3.03
CA GLU A 140 -20.84 -23.56 3.53
C GLU A 140 -21.40 -24.52 2.47
N ARG A 141 -21.78 -25.71 2.89
CA ARG A 141 -22.55 -26.62 2.03
C ARG A 141 -24.03 -26.27 2.18
N VAL A 142 -24.64 -25.86 1.09
CA VAL A 142 -26.08 -25.67 0.96
C VAL A 142 -26.72 -27.03 0.64
#